data_dbc5792d33e476e7db7f1e9c5561058c
#
_entry.id   dbc5792d33e476e7db7f1e9c5561058c
#
_cell.length_a   1.000
_cell.length_b   1.000
_cell.length_c   1.000
_cell.angle_alpha   90.00
_cell.angle_beta   90.00
_cell.angle_gamma   90.00
#
_symmetry.space_group_name_H-M   'P 1'
#
loop_
_entity.id
_entity.type
_entity.pdbx_description
1 polymer ?
#
loop_
_entity_poly.entity_id
_entity_poly.type
_entity_poly.pdbx_seq_one_letter_code
_entity_poly.pdbx_strand_id
1 'polypeptide(L)'
;DDFRETNPPTNPELLDHLASVLTSHQFDIKQLMREILNSHTFQLSSKPTDSNKTDDQSYSHYLVRRLPAEVMLDAICQVTGVAEEYAGHPRGTRAIELWDNQLPSYFLDTFGRSLRESPCECGSSGDPTMAQALHLLNAPEIELKIQAINSNITQLTNSTLTNEQLIDEISFRTLGRPP
;
A
#
# COMPACT_ATOMS: atom_id res chain seq x y z
N ASP A 1 -14.23 10.80 5.42
CA ASP A 1 -14.62 9.86 4.38
C ASP A 1 -15.92 10.23 3.69
N ASP A 2 -16.78 10.96 4.32
CA ASP A 2 -18.13 11.22 3.83
C ASP A 2 -18.47 12.70 4.00
N PHE A 3 -18.68 13.37 2.88
CA PHE A 3 -19.07 14.78 2.89
C PHE A 3 -20.52 14.91 3.29
N ARG A 4 -20.74 15.25 4.56
CA ARG A 4 -22.09 15.49 5.11
C ARG A 4 -22.10 16.78 5.92
N GLU A 5 -23.28 17.38 6.01
CA GLU A 5 -23.50 18.54 6.86
C GLU A 5 -23.15 18.26 8.35
N THR A 6 -23.33 16.99 8.77
CA THR A 6 -22.98 16.50 10.13
C THR A 6 -21.54 16.08 10.31
N ASN A 7 -20.74 16.11 9.25
CA ASN A 7 -19.31 15.74 9.24
C ASN A 7 -18.50 16.82 8.50
N PRO A 8 -18.33 18.01 9.09
CA PRO A 8 -17.57 19.08 8.47
C PRO A 8 -16.09 18.72 8.37
N PRO A 9 -15.35 19.27 7.41
CA PRO A 9 -13.93 19.04 7.28
C PRO A 9 -13.18 19.52 8.53
N THR A 10 -12.24 18.72 9.02
CA THR A 10 -11.38 19.06 10.15
C THR A 10 -10.49 20.28 9.83
N ASN A 11 -10.12 20.43 8.56
CA ASN A 11 -9.28 21.52 8.09
C ASN A 11 -9.87 22.11 6.77
N PRO A 12 -10.84 23.03 6.89
CA PRO A 12 -11.52 23.59 5.71
C PRO A 12 -10.58 24.38 4.80
N GLU A 13 -9.61 25.10 5.35
CA GLU A 13 -8.64 25.86 4.56
C GLU A 13 -7.79 24.96 3.67
N LEU A 14 -7.39 23.79 4.17
CA LEU A 14 -6.67 22.78 3.38
C LEU A 14 -7.55 22.24 2.25
N LEU A 15 -8.82 21.95 2.54
CA LEU A 15 -9.76 21.46 1.54
C LEU A 15 -9.99 22.49 0.43
N ASP A 16 -10.17 23.75 0.76
CA ASP A 16 -10.32 24.85 -0.19
C ASP A 16 -9.05 25.04 -1.04
N HIS A 17 -7.88 24.94 -0.43
CA HIS A 17 -6.61 24.99 -1.14
C HIS A 17 -6.50 23.85 -2.16
N LEU A 18 -6.76 22.61 -1.77
CA LEU A 18 -6.70 21.44 -2.66
C LEU A 18 -7.74 21.54 -3.80
N ALA A 19 -8.93 22.04 -3.51
CA ALA A 19 -9.96 22.30 -4.53
C ALA A 19 -9.49 23.37 -5.53
N SER A 20 -8.84 24.43 -5.06
CA SER A 20 -8.24 25.47 -5.89
C SER A 20 -7.10 24.92 -6.76
N VAL A 21 -6.21 24.09 -6.21
CA VAL A 21 -5.14 23.42 -6.96
C VAL A 21 -5.75 22.54 -8.06
N LEU A 22 -6.75 21.73 -7.75
CA LEU A 22 -7.38 20.83 -8.71
C LEU A 22 -8.04 21.62 -9.87
N THR A 23 -8.78 22.66 -9.55
CA THR A 23 -9.47 23.47 -10.57
C THR A 23 -8.51 24.27 -11.45
N SER A 24 -7.44 24.85 -10.86
CA SER A 24 -6.43 25.61 -11.62
C SER A 24 -5.62 24.74 -12.58
N HIS A 25 -5.47 23.44 -12.29
CA HIS A 25 -4.80 22.47 -13.15
C HIS A 25 -5.79 21.65 -14.00
N GLN A 26 -6.97 22.20 -14.31
CA GLN A 26 -7.95 21.57 -15.22
C GLN A 26 -8.35 20.14 -14.79
N PHE A 27 -8.48 19.90 -13.47
CA PHE A 27 -8.82 18.62 -12.87
C PHE A 27 -7.77 17.52 -13.10
N ASP A 28 -6.47 17.88 -13.25
CA ASP A 28 -5.40 16.92 -13.28
C ASP A 28 -5.17 16.31 -11.88
N ILE A 29 -5.73 15.11 -11.67
CA ILE A 29 -5.62 14.36 -10.41
C ILE A 29 -4.14 13.99 -10.12
N LYS A 30 -3.34 13.72 -11.14
CA LYS A 30 -1.91 13.39 -10.93
C LYS A 30 -1.13 14.57 -10.39
N GLN A 31 -1.47 15.78 -10.85
CA GLN A 31 -0.86 17.00 -10.31
C GLN A 31 -1.28 17.24 -8.86
N LEU A 32 -2.56 17.04 -8.53
CA LEU A 32 -3.04 17.12 -7.15
C LEU A 32 -2.34 16.09 -6.25
N MET A 33 -2.18 14.84 -6.71
CA MET A 33 -1.43 13.82 -5.97
C MET A 33 0.04 14.24 -5.73
N ARG A 34 0.71 14.83 -6.73
CA ARG A 34 2.08 15.33 -6.55
C ARG A 34 2.17 16.42 -5.49
N GLU A 35 1.20 17.34 -5.48
CA GLU A 35 1.12 18.41 -4.48
C GLU A 35 1.00 17.83 -3.07
N ILE A 36 0.09 16.87 -2.87
CA ILE A 36 -0.12 16.21 -1.58
C ILE A 36 1.14 15.45 -1.14
N LEU A 37 1.71 14.61 -2.03
CA LEU A 37 2.86 13.76 -1.71
C LEU A 37 4.14 14.57 -1.42
N ASN A 38 4.29 15.75 -2.03
CA ASN A 38 5.41 16.64 -1.79
C ASN A 38 5.18 17.60 -0.62
N SER A 39 4.00 17.61 -0.02
CA SER A 39 3.72 18.45 1.13
C SER A 39 4.56 18.04 2.34
N HIS A 40 4.95 19.02 3.14
CA HIS A 40 5.68 18.78 4.39
C HIS A 40 4.89 17.87 5.34
N THR A 41 3.58 18.01 5.40
CA THR A 41 2.69 17.21 6.23
C THR A 41 2.73 15.73 5.85
N PHE A 42 2.70 15.41 4.54
CA PHE A 42 2.76 14.01 4.09
C PHE A 42 4.13 13.37 4.37
N GLN A 43 5.20 14.16 4.38
CA GLN A 43 6.58 13.70 4.59
C GLN A 43 7.01 13.68 6.06
N LEU A 44 6.10 13.96 7.00
CA LEU A 44 6.40 13.88 8.42
C LEU A 44 6.76 12.46 8.85
N SER A 45 7.61 12.36 9.88
CA SER A 45 7.96 11.08 10.50
C SER A 45 6.74 10.42 11.13
N SER A 46 6.67 9.09 11.06
CA SER A 46 5.68 8.30 11.80
C SER A 46 6.02 8.12 13.28
N LYS A 47 7.22 8.55 13.72
CA LYS A 47 7.59 8.52 15.14
C LYS A 47 7.01 9.74 15.82
N PRO A 48 6.01 9.57 16.71
CA PRO A 48 5.45 10.69 17.44
C PRO A 48 6.44 11.21 18.50
N THR A 49 6.27 12.47 18.87
CA THR A 49 6.90 13.08 20.03
C THR A 49 5.97 13.01 21.24
N ASP A 50 6.45 13.32 22.44
CA ASP A 50 5.60 13.32 23.63
C ASP A 50 4.45 14.33 23.54
N SER A 51 4.60 15.37 22.73
CA SER A 51 3.58 16.42 22.56
C SER A 51 2.49 16.08 21.54
N ASN A 52 2.74 15.14 20.61
CA ASN A 52 1.79 14.84 19.53
C ASN A 52 1.39 13.37 19.43
N LYS A 53 1.79 12.52 20.37
CA LYS A 53 1.49 11.07 20.32
C LYS A 53 0.01 10.71 20.41
N THR A 54 -0.81 11.64 20.88
CA THR A 54 -2.28 11.47 21.00
C THR A 54 -3.03 12.21 19.90
N ASP A 55 -2.31 12.84 18.97
CA ASP A 55 -2.91 13.56 17.86
C ASP A 55 -3.19 12.58 16.70
N ASP A 56 -4.48 12.37 16.42
CA ASP A 56 -4.99 11.54 15.31
C ASP A 56 -5.77 12.35 14.27
N GLN A 57 -5.86 13.67 14.45
CA GLN A 57 -6.70 14.54 13.60
C GLN A 57 -5.97 15.70 12.94
N SER A 58 -4.90 16.21 13.55
CA SER A 58 -4.24 17.44 13.10
C SER A 58 -3.04 17.20 12.19
N TYR A 59 -2.78 15.94 11.83
CA TYR A 59 -1.67 15.54 10.95
C TYR A 59 -0.30 16.01 11.42
N SER A 60 -0.08 16.10 12.75
CA SER A 60 1.20 16.55 13.33
C SER A 60 2.32 15.51 13.26
N HIS A 61 1.99 14.29 12.89
CA HIS A 61 2.89 13.21 12.51
C HIS A 61 2.20 12.29 11.49
N TYR A 62 2.97 11.44 10.80
CA TYR A 62 2.39 10.49 9.84
C TYR A 62 1.69 9.35 10.59
N LEU A 63 0.40 9.19 10.36
CA LEU A 63 -0.38 8.09 10.91
C LEU A 63 -0.12 6.81 10.11
N VAL A 64 0.54 5.83 10.72
CA VAL A 64 0.82 4.55 10.07
C VAL A 64 -0.47 3.81 9.79
N ARG A 65 -0.70 3.47 8.53
CA ARG A 65 -1.82 2.65 8.08
C ARG A 65 -1.30 1.38 7.44
N ARG A 66 -2.09 0.33 7.54
CA ARG A 66 -1.79 -0.92 6.83
C ARG A 66 -2.07 -0.75 5.34
N LEU A 67 -1.29 -1.44 4.53
CA LEU A 67 -1.58 -1.54 3.10
C LEU A 67 -2.88 -2.34 2.89
N PRO A 68 -3.74 -1.93 1.96
CA PRO A 68 -4.84 -2.77 1.48
C PRO A 68 -4.30 -4.13 0.99
N ALA A 69 -5.12 -5.17 1.10
CA ALA A 69 -4.75 -6.54 0.73
C ALA A 69 -4.22 -6.63 -0.71
N GLU A 70 -4.91 -5.97 -1.63
CA GLU A 70 -4.56 -5.93 -3.05
C GLU A 70 -3.20 -5.25 -3.28
N VAL A 71 -2.97 -4.12 -2.63
CA VAL A 71 -1.70 -3.38 -2.73
C VAL A 71 -0.54 -4.19 -2.14
N MET A 72 -0.79 -4.90 -1.03
CA MET A 72 0.23 -5.74 -0.39
C MET A 72 0.61 -6.93 -1.28
N LEU A 73 -0.38 -7.61 -1.89
CA LEU A 73 -0.13 -8.70 -2.82
C LEU A 73 0.63 -8.23 -4.06
N ASP A 74 0.23 -7.10 -4.63
CA ASP A 74 0.92 -6.47 -5.76
C ASP A 74 2.36 -6.09 -5.42
N ALA A 75 2.60 -5.59 -4.20
CA ALA A 75 3.95 -5.27 -3.74
C ALA A 75 4.83 -6.54 -3.64
N ILE A 76 4.30 -7.64 -3.11
CA ILE A 76 5.00 -8.94 -3.06
C ILE A 76 5.32 -9.41 -4.49
N CYS A 77 4.36 -9.34 -5.40
CA CYS A 77 4.56 -9.70 -6.81
C CYS A 77 5.63 -8.82 -7.49
N GLN A 78 5.63 -7.53 -7.20
CA GLN A 78 6.60 -6.59 -7.76
C GLN A 78 8.02 -6.85 -7.22
N VAL A 79 8.17 -7.07 -5.92
CA VAL A 79 9.46 -7.35 -5.29
C VAL A 79 10.05 -8.65 -5.81
N THR A 80 9.23 -9.70 -5.85
CA THR A 80 9.66 -11.02 -6.33
C THR A 80 9.81 -11.09 -7.85
N GLY A 81 9.14 -10.22 -8.60
CA GLY A 81 9.06 -10.29 -10.06
C GLY A 81 8.16 -11.43 -10.56
N VAL A 82 7.41 -12.08 -9.68
CA VAL A 82 6.52 -13.21 -10.00
C VAL A 82 5.07 -12.76 -9.82
N ALA A 83 4.38 -12.59 -10.94
CA ALA A 83 2.98 -12.17 -10.93
C ALA A 83 2.06 -13.23 -10.33
N GLU A 84 0.94 -12.79 -9.77
CA GLU A 84 -0.18 -13.66 -9.46
C GLU A 84 -0.97 -13.99 -10.72
N GLU A 85 -1.58 -15.17 -10.77
CA GLU A 85 -2.44 -15.56 -11.88
C GLU A 85 -3.90 -15.64 -11.41
N TYR A 86 -4.77 -14.93 -12.11
CA TYR A 86 -6.21 -14.93 -11.82
C TYR A 86 -7.00 -15.58 -12.94
N ALA A 87 -7.88 -16.52 -12.58
CA ALA A 87 -8.70 -17.22 -13.56
C ALA A 87 -9.57 -16.23 -14.35
N GLY A 88 -9.49 -16.34 -15.69
CA GLY A 88 -10.26 -15.46 -16.57
C GLY A 88 -9.61 -14.08 -16.84
N HIS A 89 -8.45 -13.80 -16.29
CA HIS A 89 -7.73 -12.54 -16.48
C HIS A 89 -6.43 -12.75 -17.26
N PRO A 90 -5.94 -11.74 -18.00
CA PRO A 90 -4.64 -11.78 -18.63
C PRO A 90 -3.50 -12.00 -17.65
N ARG A 91 -2.41 -12.62 -18.09
CA ARG A 91 -1.20 -12.73 -17.29
C ARG A 91 -0.64 -11.35 -16.94
N GLY A 92 -0.26 -11.15 -15.68
CA GLY A 92 0.28 -9.89 -15.19
C GLY A 92 -0.80 -8.90 -14.72
N THR A 93 -2.08 -9.29 -14.74
CA THR A 93 -3.14 -8.50 -14.08
C THR A 93 -2.79 -8.32 -12.61
N ARG A 94 -2.87 -7.10 -12.11
CA ARG A 94 -2.59 -6.76 -10.72
C ARG A 94 -3.83 -6.98 -9.84
N ALA A 95 -3.62 -7.31 -8.57
CA ALA A 95 -4.73 -7.49 -7.63
C ALA A 95 -5.62 -6.23 -7.53
N ILE A 96 -5.01 -5.04 -7.58
CA ILE A 96 -5.74 -3.76 -7.54
C ILE A 96 -6.63 -3.52 -8.76
N GLU A 97 -6.36 -4.19 -9.89
CA GLU A 97 -7.13 -4.06 -11.14
C GLU A 97 -8.33 -5.00 -11.19
N LEU A 98 -8.43 -5.92 -10.24
CA LEU A 98 -9.55 -6.86 -10.18
C LEU A 98 -10.85 -6.11 -9.86
N TRP A 99 -11.80 -6.15 -10.79
CA TRP A 99 -13.13 -5.58 -10.62
C TRP A 99 -14.08 -6.51 -9.85
N ASP A 100 -13.79 -7.82 -9.89
CA ASP A 100 -14.56 -8.86 -9.21
C ASP A 100 -13.85 -9.28 -7.90
N ASN A 101 -14.52 -9.10 -6.77
CA ASN A 101 -14.05 -9.51 -5.46
C ASN A 101 -14.41 -10.97 -5.11
N GLN A 102 -15.13 -11.68 -6.00
CA GLN A 102 -15.52 -13.07 -5.82
C GLN A 102 -14.42 -14.08 -6.23
N LEU A 103 -13.36 -13.60 -6.89
CA LEU A 103 -12.24 -14.48 -7.26
C LEU A 103 -11.60 -15.08 -6.00
N PRO A 104 -11.47 -16.43 -5.94
CA PRO A 104 -10.85 -17.08 -4.79
C PRO A 104 -9.40 -16.64 -4.63
N SER A 105 -9.06 -16.10 -3.46
CA SER A 105 -7.69 -15.77 -3.10
C SER A 105 -7.54 -15.82 -1.59
N TYR A 106 -6.88 -16.85 -1.10
CA TYR A 106 -6.64 -17.00 0.33
C TYR A 106 -5.86 -15.81 0.91
N PHE A 107 -4.90 -15.27 0.17
CA PHE A 107 -4.16 -14.09 0.58
C PHE A 107 -5.10 -12.88 0.76
N LEU A 108 -5.84 -12.53 -0.29
CA LEU A 108 -6.71 -11.36 -0.27
C LEU A 108 -7.79 -11.48 0.83
N ASP A 109 -8.35 -12.68 1.03
CA ASP A 109 -9.35 -12.93 2.06
C ASP A 109 -8.75 -12.84 3.46
N THR A 110 -7.55 -13.40 3.68
CA THR A 110 -6.84 -13.33 4.96
C THR A 110 -6.45 -11.90 5.32
N PHE A 111 -6.07 -11.08 4.33
CA PHE A 111 -5.67 -9.69 4.55
C PHE A 111 -6.83 -8.70 4.50
N GLY A 112 -8.06 -9.20 4.37
CA GLY A 112 -9.27 -8.40 4.54
C GLY A 112 -9.57 -7.50 3.34
N ARG A 113 -9.50 -8.06 2.09
CA ARG A 113 -9.97 -7.32 0.92
C ARG A 113 -11.40 -6.85 1.13
N SER A 114 -11.72 -5.68 0.62
CA SER A 114 -13.06 -5.12 0.68
C SER A 114 -14.05 -5.99 -0.11
N LEU A 115 -15.19 -6.30 0.49
CA LEU A 115 -16.30 -6.95 -0.24
C LEU A 115 -16.98 -6.04 -1.26
N ARG A 116 -16.64 -4.74 -1.25
CA ARG A 116 -17.20 -3.72 -2.15
C ARG A 116 -18.74 -3.64 -2.14
N GLU A 117 -19.34 -4.03 -1.03
CA GLU A 117 -20.79 -3.96 -0.84
C GLU A 117 -21.29 -2.53 -0.60
N SER A 118 -20.37 -1.64 -0.20
CA SER A 118 -20.64 -0.21 -0.02
C SER A 118 -19.47 0.62 -0.54
N PRO A 119 -19.70 1.89 -0.93
CA PRO A 119 -18.63 2.79 -1.34
C PRO A 119 -17.69 3.24 -0.21
N CYS A 120 -17.93 2.78 1.02
CA CYS A 120 -17.13 3.09 2.19
C CYS A 120 -15.96 2.11 2.34
N GLU A 121 -14.78 2.59 2.71
CA GLU A 121 -13.63 1.74 3.08
C GLU A 121 -13.86 0.91 4.36
N CYS A 122 -14.99 1.10 5.04
CA CYS A 122 -15.35 0.40 6.27
C CYS A 122 -15.47 -1.14 6.11
N GLY A 123 -15.47 -1.64 4.89
CA GLY A 123 -15.57 -3.08 4.59
C GLY A 123 -14.25 -3.84 4.73
N SER A 124 -13.13 -3.17 4.93
CA SER A 124 -11.85 -3.83 5.18
C SER A 124 -11.58 -3.94 6.68
N SER A 125 -11.35 -5.15 7.17
CA SER A 125 -10.93 -5.36 8.56
C SER A 125 -9.55 -4.76 8.77
N GLY A 126 -9.45 -3.67 9.54
CA GLY A 126 -8.20 -2.96 9.82
C GLY A 126 -7.31 -3.62 10.86
N ASP A 127 -7.82 -4.56 11.66
CA ASP A 127 -7.10 -5.12 12.79
C ASP A 127 -6.11 -6.22 12.36
N PRO A 128 -4.87 -6.18 12.87
CA PRO A 128 -3.90 -7.23 12.61
C PRO A 128 -4.32 -8.54 13.28
N THR A 129 -4.24 -9.63 12.53
CA THR A 129 -4.53 -10.97 13.05
C THR A 129 -3.29 -11.85 13.08
N MET A 130 -3.28 -12.83 13.99
CA MET A 130 -2.23 -13.83 14.04
C MET A 130 -2.13 -14.61 12.72
N ALA A 131 -3.25 -14.88 12.06
CA ALA A 131 -3.30 -15.56 10.77
C ALA A 131 -2.51 -14.81 9.70
N GLN A 132 -2.62 -13.49 9.65
CA GLN A 132 -1.87 -12.65 8.71
C GLN A 132 -0.36 -12.70 8.98
N ALA A 133 0.06 -12.63 10.24
CA ALA A 133 1.47 -12.72 10.60
C ALA A 133 2.05 -14.10 10.24
N LEU A 134 1.34 -15.18 10.55
CA LEU A 134 1.76 -16.54 10.21
C LEU A 134 1.78 -16.76 8.70
N HIS A 135 0.84 -16.17 7.97
CA HIS A 135 0.81 -16.27 6.52
C HIS A 135 2.03 -15.59 5.89
N LEU A 136 2.39 -14.38 6.30
CA LEU A 136 3.59 -13.71 5.78
C LEU A 136 4.88 -14.47 6.09
N LEU A 137 4.94 -15.18 7.21
CA LEU A 137 6.13 -15.92 7.62
C LEU A 137 6.25 -17.31 7.00
N ASN A 138 5.13 -17.96 6.69
CA ASN A 138 5.12 -19.39 6.38
C ASN A 138 4.29 -19.76 5.12
N ALA A 139 3.75 -18.78 4.39
CA ALA A 139 2.91 -19.10 3.24
C ALA A 139 3.72 -19.73 2.10
N PRO A 140 3.39 -20.96 1.67
CA PRO A 140 4.07 -21.63 0.58
C PRO A 140 4.07 -20.81 -0.72
N GLU A 141 3.01 -20.08 -1.01
CA GLU A 141 2.88 -19.23 -2.19
C GLU A 141 3.88 -18.08 -2.20
N ILE A 142 4.20 -17.48 -1.04
CA ILE A 142 5.23 -16.44 -0.93
C ILE A 142 6.60 -17.06 -1.12
N GLU A 143 6.85 -18.20 -0.48
CA GLU A 143 8.11 -18.92 -0.61
C GLU A 143 8.38 -19.36 -2.05
N LEU A 144 7.37 -19.90 -2.74
CA LEU A 144 7.47 -20.27 -4.15
C LEU A 144 7.79 -19.07 -5.06
N LYS A 145 7.23 -17.89 -4.76
CA LYS A 145 7.57 -16.67 -5.51
C LYS A 145 9.03 -16.25 -5.27
N ILE A 146 9.54 -16.37 -4.05
CA ILE A 146 10.92 -16.05 -3.71
C ILE A 146 11.89 -17.01 -4.41
N GLN A 147 11.58 -18.31 -4.39
CA GLN A 147 12.43 -19.38 -4.93
C GLN A 147 12.31 -19.57 -6.45
N ALA A 148 11.36 -18.93 -7.11
CA ALA A 148 11.16 -19.09 -8.54
C ALA A 148 12.44 -18.73 -9.33
N ILE A 149 12.77 -19.55 -10.34
CA ILE A 149 14.00 -19.39 -11.15
C ILE A 149 14.06 -18.01 -11.81
N ASN A 150 12.92 -17.48 -12.22
CA ASN A 150 12.78 -16.17 -12.84
C ASN A 150 12.51 -15.04 -11.84
N SER A 151 12.58 -15.32 -10.52
CA SER A 151 12.35 -14.27 -9.53
C SER A 151 13.49 -13.24 -9.52
N ASN A 152 13.13 -12.00 -9.17
CA ASN A 152 14.12 -10.95 -8.95
C ASN A 152 15.11 -11.31 -7.85
N ILE A 153 14.67 -12.06 -6.84
CA ILE A 153 15.51 -12.51 -5.72
C ILE A 153 16.57 -13.50 -6.22
N THR A 154 16.16 -14.49 -7.03
CA THR A 154 17.10 -15.44 -7.64
C THR A 154 18.09 -14.74 -8.57
N GLN A 155 17.65 -13.73 -9.32
CA GLN A 155 18.55 -12.93 -10.16
C GLN A 155 19.55 -12.13 -9.33
N LEU A 156 19.11 -11.53 -8.23
CA LEU A 156 20.01 -10.80 -7.31
C LEU A 156 21.05 -11.72 -6.67
N THR A 157 20.66 -12.90 -6.20
CA THR A 157 21.58 -13.85 -5.57
C THR A 157 22.62 -14.40 -6.56
N ASN A 158 22.30 -14.45 -7.83
CA ASN A 158 23.22 -14.85 -8.91
C ASN A 158 24.02 -13.67 -9.51
N SER A 159 23.82 -12.46 -8.98
CA SER A 159 24.56 -11.29 -9.45
C SER A 159 25.97 -11.20 -8.83
N THR A 160 26.78 -10.28 -9.34
CA THR A 160 28.13 -10.01 -8.81
C THR A 160 28.15 -9.00 -7.67
N LEU A 161 27.01 -8.68 -7.10
CA LEU A 161 26.88 -7.73 -6.00
C LEU A 161 27.50 -8.28 -4.71
N THR A 162 28.07 -7.40 -3.91
CA THR A 162 28.50 -7.75 -2.54
C THR A 162 27.28 -7.96 -1.63
N ASN A 163 27.46 -8.64 -0.50
CA ASN A 163 26.39 -8.85 0.46
C ASN A 163 25.75 -7.53 0.94
N GLU A 164 26.55 -6.49 1.14
CA GLU A 164 26.07 -5.16 1.53
C GLU A 164 25.20 -4.56 0.43
N GLN A 165 25.65 -4.61 -0.82
CA GLN A 165 24.87 -4.13 -1.97
C GLN A 165 23.57 -4.93 -2.16
N LEU A 166 23.59 -6.23 -1.90
CA LEU A 166 22.38 -7.08 -1.96
C LEU A 166 21.37 -6.66 -0.88
N ILE A 167 21.83 -6.41 0.34
CA ILE A 167 20.97 -5.94 1.44
C ILE A 167 20.36 -4.58 1.09
N ASP A 168 21.15 -3.66 0.58
CA ASP A 168 20.68 -2.34 0.16
C ASP A 168 19.61 -2.47 -0.94
N GLU A 169 19.87 -3.24 -1.99
CA GLU A 169 18.96 -3.43 -3.11
C GLU A 169 17.64 -4.09 -2.68
N ILE A 170 17.70 -5.11 -1.83
CA ILE A 170 16.49 -5.75 -1.28
C ILE A 170 15.72 -4.75 -0.41
N SER A 171 16.40 -3.98 0.43
CA SER A 171 15.76 -2.96 1.28
C SER A 171 15.07 -1.88 0.44
N PHE A 172 15.71 -1.40 -0.61
CA PHE A 172 15.10 -0.44 -1.52
C PHE A 172 13.87 -1.01 -2.23
N ARG A 173 13.92 -2.26 -2.70
CA ARG A 173 12.78 -2.90 -3.39
C ARG A 173 11.61 -3.18 -2.48
N THR A 174 11.86 -3.50 -1.21
CA THR A 174 10.83 -3.90 -0.24
C THR A 174 10.30 -2.73 0.57
N LEU A 175 11.19 -1.87 1.05
CA LEU A 175 10.90 -0.80 2.00
C LEU A 175 10.99 0.61 1.39
N GLY A 176 11.54 0.75 0.18
CA GLY A 176 11.77 2.04 -0.47
C GLY A 176 12.85 2.90 0.21
N ARG A 177 13.66 2.31 1.09
CA ARG A 177 14.70 3.01 1.85
C ARG A 177 15.89 2.08 2.12
N PRO A 178 17.07 2.61 2.44
CA PRO A 178 18.20 1.82 2.91
C PRO A 178 17.87 1.13 4.24
N PRO A 179 18.60 0.06 4.59
CA PRO A 179 18.44 -0.68 5.82
C PRO A 179 18.76 0.13 7.08
#